data_de58c818831997494f818bfe7626f703
#
_entry.id   de58c818831997494f818bfe7626f703
#
_cell.length_a   1.000
_cell.length_b   1.000
_cell.length_c   1.000
_cell.angle_alpha   90.00
_cell.angle_beta   90.00
_cell.angle_gamma   90.00
#
_symmetry.space_group_name_H-M   'P 1'
#
loop_
_entity.id
_entity.type
_entity.pdbx_description
1 polymer ?
#
loop_
_entity_poly.entity_id
_entity_poly.type
_entity_poly.pdbx_seq_one_letter_code
_entity_poly.pdbx_strand_id
1 'polypeptide(L)'
;LGVNAGNSIASGGNFNVVVGDEAGTAITTGDGNVAVGFEALKTVSTASNNTAVGHNALKLNTSGAQNTAVGRLSLDALTEGSANVALGNAALTADTLGSFSTAVGNAALGAQNFTTATNTYNVAVGYNAGSQVTTGIKNVIVGGLALDAATTGQENTAIGHQALTSDTKGNRSVAVGQGTLVTQNFTTSTSVYNTAVGYSAGNSITT
;
A
#
# COMPACT_ATOMS: atom_id res chain seq x y z
N LEU A 1 5.00 -4.61 -27.61
CA LEU A 1 6.11 -5.48 -27.28
C LEU A 1 7.34 -4.61 -27.01
N GLY A 2 8.07 -4.83 -25.95
CA GLY A 2 9.30 -4.12 -25.59
C GLY A 2 10.52 -5.00 -25.78
N VAL A 3 11.71 -4.38 -25.69
CA VAL A 3 12.97 -5.13 -25.65
C VAL A 3 13.01 -5.98 -24.38
N ASN A 4 13.37 -7.26 -24.50
CA ASN A 4 13.41 -8.24 -23.39
C ASN A 4 12.08 -8.50 -22.66
N ALA A 5 10.92 -8.09 -23.18
CA ALA A 5 9.65 -8.41 -22.57
C ALA A 5 9.44 -9.94 -22.49
N GLY A 6 9.28 -10.48 -21.27
CA GLY A 6 9.04 -11.91 -21.03
C GLY A 6 10.12 -12.86 -21.54
N ASN A 7 11.34 -12.40 -21.69
CA ASN A 7 12.43 -13.11 -22.40
C ASN A 7 12.88 -14.41 -21.67
N SER A 8 12.58 -14.57 -20.38
CA SER A 8 12.91 -15.78 -19.60
C SER A 8 11.73 -16.76 -19.43
N ILE A 9 10.53 -16.45 -19.97
CA ILE A 9 9.36 -17.33 -19.82
C ILE A 9 9.67 -18.70 -20.41
N ALA A 10 9.67 -19.72 -19.56
CA ALA A 10 9.97 -21.09 -19.91
C ALA A 10 8.71 -21.94 -20.01
N SER A 11 8.88 -23.22 -20.40
CA SER A 11 7.78 -24.21 -20.36
C SER A 11 7.26 -24.32 -18.93
N GLY A 12 5.98 -24.00 -18.73
CA GLY A 12 5.34 -23.92 -17.42
C GLY A 12 4.87 -22.51 -17.03
N GLY A 13 5.47 -21.46 -17.59
CA GLY A 13 5.00 -20.07 -17.41
C GLY A 13 3.82 -19.75 -18.33
N ASN A 14 2.59 -20.01 -17.88
CA ASN A 14 1.39 -19.92 -18.71
C ASN A 14 0.56 -18.65 -18.38
N PHE A 15 -0.27 -18.23 -19.33
CA PHE A 15 -1.24 -17.15 -19.16
C PHE A 15 -0.62 -15.78 -18.75
N ASN A 16 0.66 -15.55 -19.05
CA ASN A 16 1.30 -14.28 -18.74
C ASN A 16 1.09 -13.26 -19.88
N VAL A 17 0.83 -12.02 -19.53
CA VAL A 17 0.78 -10.87 -20.44
C VAL A 17 1.93 -9.93 -20.11
N VAL A 18 2.86 -9.71 -21.05
CA VAL A 18 4.02 -8.84 -20.86
C VAL A 18 4.11 -7.81 -21.99
N VAL A 19 4.07 -6.53 -21.66
CA VAL A 19 4.14 -5.42 -22.63
C VAL A 19 4.97 -4.28 -22.05
N GLY A 20 6.06 -3.95 -22.68
CA GLY A 20 6.98 -2.89 -22.24
C GLY A 20 8.42 -3.36 -22.19
N ASP A 21 9.34 -2.40 -22.22
CA ASP A 21 10.75 -2.71 -22.14
C ASP A 21 11.08 -3.32 -20.76
N GLU A 22 11.76 -4.46 -20.75
CA GLU A 22 12.09 -5.28 -19.58
C GLU A 22 10.89 -5.70 -18.71
N ALA A 23 9.64 -5.64 -19.21
CA ALA A 23 8.48 -6.14 -18.48
C ALA A 23 8.55 -7.68 -18.32
N GLY A 24 8.37 -8.17 -17.09
CA GLY A 24 8.33 -9.60 -16.79
C GLY A 24 9.59 -10.35 -17.19
N THR A 25 10.76 -9.70 -17.27
CA THR A 25 11.99 -10.27 -17.82
C THR A 25 12.46 -11.52 -17.10
N ALA A 26 12.30 -11.60 -15.78
CA ALA A 26 12.74 -12.73 -14.98
C ALA A 26 11.67 -13.84 -14.81
N ILE A 27 10.45 -13.68 -15.32
CA ILE A 27 9.41 -14.70 -15.22
C ILE A 27 9.89 -15.98 -15.89
N THR A 28 9.90 -17.10 -15.16
CA THR A 28 10.26 -18.42 -15.67
C THR A 28 9.06 -19.34 -15.72
N THR A 29 8.53 -19.75 -14.57
CA THR A 29 7.39 -20.68 -14.43
C THR A 29 6.19 -20.08 -13.71
N GLY A 30 6.24 -18.81 -13.35
CA GLY A 30 5.08 -18.11 -12.74
C GLY A 30 3.94 -17.96 -13.73
N ASP A 31 2.72 -18.22 -13.26
CA ASP A 31 1.50 -18.23 -14.08
C ASP A 31 0.62 -16.99 -13.84
N GLY A 32 -0.15 -16.62 -14.85
CA GLY A 32 -1.23 -15.64 -14.71
C GLY A 32 -0.77 -14.23 -14.32
N ASN A 33 0.45 -13.84 -14.67
CA ASN A 33 0.94 -12.50 -14.37
C ASN A 33 0.65 -11.53 -15.52
N VAL A 34 0.29 -10.30 -15.18
CA VAL A 34 0.15 -9.19 -16.12
C VAL A 34 1.22 -8.14 -15.82
N ALA A 35 2.13 -7.90 -16.73
CA ALA A 35 3.20 -6.90 -16.63
C ALA A 35 3.13 -5.92 -17.82
N VAL A 36 2.64 -4.71 -17.58
CA VAL A 36 2.50 -3.69 -18.63
C VAL A 36 3.20 -2.39 -18.20
N GLY A 37 4.30 -2.07 -18.82
CA GLY A 37 5.10 -0.88 -18.53
C GLY A 37 6.60 -1.19 -18.45
N PHE A 38 7.41 -0.12 -18.47
CA PHE A 38 8.87 -0.25 -18.32
C PHE A 38 9.20 -0.89 -16.97
N GLU A 39 9.97 -1.99 -16.98
CA GLU A 39 10.38 -2.78 -15.80
C GLU A 39 9.23 -3.25 -14.88
N ALA A 40 7.98 -3.32 -15.36
CA ALA A 40 6.88 -3.89 -14.60
C ALA A 40 7.16 -5.39 -14.32
N LEU A 41 7.01 -5.85 -13.06
CA LEU A 41 7.31 -7.25 -12.64
C LEU A 41 8.68 -7.76 -13.10
N LYS A 42 9.70 -6.90 -13.11
CA LYS A 42 11.00 -7.25 -13.69
C LYS A 42 11.68 -8.44 -13.02
N THR A 43 11.60 -8.57 -11.69
CA THR A 43 12.37 -9.55 -10.92
C THR A 43 11.60 -10.80 -10.52
N VAL A 44 10.27 -10.85 -10.74
CA VAL A 44 9.47 -12.03 -10.40
C VAL A 44 9.93 -13.24 -11.24
N SER A 45 10.08 -14.39 -10.60
CA SER A 45 10.52 -15.62 -11.30
C SER A 45 9.40 -16.67 -11.31
N THR A 46 8.95 -17.13 -10.16
CA THR A 46 7.99 -18.24 -10.01
C THR A 46 6.66 -17.80 -9.39
N ALA A 47 6.56 -16.57 -8.90
CA ALA A 47 5.32 -16.07 -8.30
C ALA A 47 4.23 -15.88 -9.36
N SER A 48 2.99 -16.08 -8.96
CA SER A 48 1.84 -16.15 -9.86
C SER A 48 0.75 -15.14 -9.48
N ASN A 49 -0.12 -14.85 -10.44
CA ASN A 49 -1.33 -14.04 -10.25
C ASN A 49 -1.05 -12.60 -9.82
N ASN A 50 0.04 -12.01 -10.27
CA ASN A 50 0.32 -10.60 -10.04
C ASN A 50 -0.11 -9.75 -11.23
N THR A 51 -0.70 -8.58 -10.97
CA THR A 51 -1.01 -7.58 -11.98
C THR A 51 -0.18 -6.33 -11.72
N ALA A 52 0.71 -5.97 -12.64
CA ALA A 52 1.55 -4.77 -12.59
C ALA A 52 1.35 -3.93 -13.85
N VAL A 53 0.76 -2.77 -13.71
CA VAL A 53 0.53 -1.84 -14.82
C VAL A 53 1.10 -0.47 -14.46
N GLY A 54 2.19 -0.09 -15.10
CA GLY A 54 2.87 1.18 -14.87
C GLY A 54 4.39 1.05 -14.88
N HIS A 55 5.08 2.19 -14.99
CA HIS A 55 6.54 2.26 -14.91
C HIS A 55 6.99 1.79 -13.53
N ASN A 56 7.82 0.75 -13.45
CA ASN A 56 8.34 0.12 -12.23
C ASN A 56 7.25 -0.44 -11.28
N ALA A 57 6.05 -0.72 -11.74
CA ALA A 57 5.03 -1.36 -10.90
C ALA A 57 5.51 -2.78 -10.50
N LEU A 58 5.49 -3.10 -9.19
CA LEU A 58 5.98 -4.39 -8.63
C LEU A 58 7.39 -4.78 -9.12
N LYS A 59 8.25 -3.82 -9.34
CA LYS A 59 9.56 -4.05 -9.96
C LYS A 59 10.42 -5.06 -9.22
N LEU A 60 10.51 -4.96 -7.88
CA LEU A 60 11.41 -5.77 -7.05
C LEU A 60 10.76 -7.04 -6.49
N ASN A 61 9.51 -7.34 -6.87
CA ASN A 61 8.83 -8.54 -6.38
C ASN A 61 9.58 -9.81 -6.82
N THR A 62 9.95 -10.65 -5.86
CA THR A 62 10.65 -11.92 -6.12
C THR A 62 9.72 -13.12 -5.96
N SER A 63 8.98 -13.22 -4.85
CA SER A 63 8.13 -14.35 -4.52
C SER A 63 6.69 -14.01 -4.09
N GLY A 64 6.37 -12.72 -3.93
CA GLY A 64 5.02 -12.29 -3.59
C GLY A 64 4.01 -12.60 -4.68
N ALA A 65 2.88 -13.19 -4.31
CA ALA A 65 1.81 -13.58 -5.22
C ALA A 65 0.51 -12.79 -4.98
N GLN A 66 -0.39 -12.78 -5.97
CA GLN A 66 -1.72 -12.18 -5.85
C GLN A 66 -1.71 -10.67 -5.55
N ASN A 67 -0.68 -9.96 -5.98
CA ASN A 67 -0.60 -8.50 -5.82
C ASN A 67 -1.18 -7.80 -7.06
N THR A 68 -1.88 -6.69 -6.83
CA THR A 68 -2.36 -5.80 -7.89
C THR A 68 -1.71 -4.43 -7.71
N ALA A 69 -0.89 -4.01 -8.65
CA ALA A 69 -0.20 -2.72 -8.67
C ALA A 69 -0.51 -1.97 -9.97
N VAL A 70 -1.23 -0.88 -9.87
CA VAL A 70 -1.57 -0.04 -11.03
C VAL A 70 -1.16 1.41 -10.75
N GLY A 71 -0.17 1.88 -11.48
CA GLY A 71 0.41 3.21 -11.32
C GLY A 71 1.93 3.18 -11.33
N ARG A 72 2.54 4.32 -11.59
CA ARG A 72 3.99 4.48 -11.54
C ARG A 72 4.49 4.22 -10.11
N LEU A 73 5.51 3.37 -9.92
CA LEU A 73 6.10 3.02 -8.61
C LEU A 73 5.11 2.44 -7.60
N SER A 74 3.99 1.87 -8.04
CA SER A 74 3.08 1.15 -7.13
C SER A 74 3.74 -0.16 -6.71
N LEU A 75 3.85 -0.41 -5.37
CA LEU A 75 4.49 -1.61 -4.79
C LEU A 75 5.90 -1.89 -5.36
N ASP A 76 6.65 -0.87 -5.76
CA ASP A 76 7.92 -1.10 -6.47
C ASP A 76 9.02 -1.69 -5.60
N ALA A 77 9.01 -1.46 -4.27
CA ALA A 77 9.93 -2.05 -3.32
C ALA A 77 9.51 -3.43 -2.79
N LEU A 78 8.27 -3.88 -3.06
CA LEU A 78 7.77 -5.15 -2.53
C LEU A 78 8.62 -6.33 -3.04
N THR A 79 9.06 -7.19 -2.11
CA THR A 79 9.87 -8.38 -2.44
C THR A 79 9.09 -9.69 -2.28
N GLU A 80 8.47 -9.93 -1.13
CA GLU A 80 7.81 -11.20 -0.80
C GLU A 80 6.36 -11.07 -0.34
N GLY A 81 5.89 -9.85 -0.01
CA GLY A 81 4.52 -9.60 0.42
C GLY A 81 3.49 -10.05 -0.61
N SER A 82 2.34 -10.53 -0.15
CA SER A 82 1.28 -11.10 -0.99
C SER A 82 -0.08 -10.47 -0.72
N ALA A 83 -0.98 -10.61 -1.71
CA ALA A 83 -2.37 -10.19 -1.61
C ALA A 83 -2.55 -8.68 -1.28
N ASN A 84 -1.69 -7.84 -1.84
CA ASN A 84 -1.80 -6.39 -1.73
C ASN A 84 -2.47 -5.78 -2.96
N VAL A 85 -3.21 -4.70 -2.75
CA VAL A 85 -3.80 -3.88 -3.80
C VAL A 85 -3.24 -2.46 -3.70
N ALA A 86 -2.56 -1.99 -4.73
CA ALA A 86 -2.03 -0.64 -4.84
C ALA A 86 -2.46 0.02 -6.16
N LEU A 87 -3.35 0.98 -6.07
CA LEU A 87 -3.85 1.74 -7.23
C LEU A 87 -3.50 3.22 -7.07
N GLY A 88 -2.54 3.70 -7.80
CA GLY A 88 -2.09 5.10 -7.76
C GLY A 88 -0.59 5.25 -7.89
N ASN A 89 -0.14 6.45 -8.23
CA ASN A 89 1.28 6.76 -8.25
C ASN A 89 1.86 6.59 -6.83
N ALA A 90 2.93 5.82 -6.68
CA ALA A 90 3.62 5.56 -5.42
C ALA A 90 2.72 5.03 -4.28
N ALA A 91 1.60 4.36 -4.57
CA ALA A 91 0.84 3.64 -3.57
C ALA A 91 1.66 2.44 -3.05
N LEU A 92 1.81 2.30 -1.70
CA LEU A 92 2.62 1.25 -1.06
C LEU A 92 4.07 1.16 -1.59
N THR A 93 4.65 2.27 -1.99
CA THR A 93 5.94 2.30 -2.70
C THR A 93 7.11 1.80 -1.84
N ALA A 94 7.08 1.99 -0.51
CA ALA A 94 8.19 1.63 0.38
C ALA A 94 8.06 0.22 1.00
N ASP A 95 6.90 -0.44 0.91
CA ASP A 95 6.66 -1.71 1.60
C ASP A 95 7.45 -2.86 0.96
N THR A 96 8.16 -3.62 1.78
CA THR A 96 8.99 -4.74 1.32
C THR A 96 8.39 -6.11 1.60
N LEU A 97 7.81 -6.33 2.78
CA LEU A 97 7.35 -7.64 3.25
C LEU A 97 5.92 -7.67 3.80
N GLY A 98 5.19 -6.53 3.70
CA GLY A 98 3.80 -6.45 4.15
C GLY A 98 2.84 -7.20 3.22
N SER A 99 1.81 -7.80 3.80
CA SER A 99 0.75 -8.52 3.08
C SER A 99 -0.64 -8.02 3.49
N PHE A 100 -1.63 -8.21 2.61
CA PHE A 100 -3.04 -7.87 2.84
C PHE A 100 -3.32 -6.38 3.06
N SER A 101 -2.54 -5.49 2.43
CA SER A 101 -2.84 -4.05 2.40
C SER A 101 -3.65 -3.67 1.16
N THR A 102 -4.55 -2.70 1.31
CA THR A 102 -5.26 -2.05 0.21
C THR A 102 -4.95 -0.56 0.22
N ALA A 103 -4.31 -0.04 -0.82
CA ALA A 103 -3.97 1.37 -0.98
C ALA A 103 -4.49 1.90 -2.32
N VAL A 104 -5.42 2.84 -2.29
CA VAL A 104 -6.02 3.44 -3.48
C VAL A 104 -5.88 4.96 -3.40
N GLY A 105 -5.04 5.52 -4.24
CA GLY A 105 -4.74 6.95 -4.28
C GLY A 105 -3.24 7.22 -4.44
N ASN A 106 -2.91 8.44 -4.87
CA ASN A 106 -1.51 8.87 -4.93
C ASN A 106 -0.90 8.83 -3.52
N ALA A 107 0.24 8.15 -3.37
CA ALA A 107 1.00 7.98 -2.12
C ALA A 107 0.18 7.43 -0.92
N ALA A 108 -0.95 6.74 -1.16
CA ALA A 108 -1.66 6.03 -0.10
C ALA A 108 -0.73 4.95 0.49
N LEU A 109 -0.56 4.94 1.84
CA LEU A 109 0.39 4.07 2.57
C LEU A 109 1.82 4.13 2.01
N GLY A 110 2.25 5.29 1.48
CA GLY A 110 3.52 5.42 0.77
C GLY A 110 4.76 5.10 1.61
N ALA A 111 4.73 5.34 2.92
CA ALA A 111 5.82 5.04 3.84
C ALA A 111 5.70 3.68 4.54
N GLN A 112 4.61 2.91 4.31
CA GLN A 112 4.48 1.59 4.92
C GLN A 112 5.69 0.72 4.55
N ASN A 113 6.34 0.15 5.57
CA ASN A 113 7.51 -0.70 5.33
C ASN A 113 7.70 -1.70 6.47
N PHE A 114 7.47 -2.95 6.18
CA PHE A 114 7.70 -4.06 7.10
C PHE A 114 8.96 -4.83 6.68
N THR A 115 9.93 -4.90 7.58
CA THR A 115 11.19 -5.63 7.39
C THR A 115 11.10 -7.11 7.80
N THR A 116 9.96 -7.54 8.27
CA THR A 116 9.60 -8.94 8.55
C THR A 116 8.24 -9.23 7.92
N ALA A 117 8.00 -10.47 7.51
CA ALA A 117 6.72 -10.87 6.92
C ALA A 117 5.56 -10.58 7.89
N THR A 118 4.69 -9.66 7.53
CA THR A 118 3.64 -9.15 8.41
C THR A 118 2.30 -9.06 7.67
N ASN A 119 1.25 -9.59 8.29
CA ASN A 119 -0.12 -9.38 7.84
C ASN A 119 -0.63 -8.04 8.37
N THR A 120 -0.70 -7.05 7.51
CA THR A 120 -0.90 -5.65 7.88
C THR A 120 -2.37 -5.29 8.06
N TYR A 121 -3.25 -5.77 7.15
CA TYR A 121 -4.68 -5.46 7.09
C TYR A 121 -5.00 -3.96 7.10
N ASN A 122 -4.12 -3.13 6.52
CA ASN A 122 -4.38 -1.71 6.34
C ASN A 122 -5.23 -1.48 5.08
N VAL A 123 -6.23 -0.61 5.20
CA VAL A 123 -7.02 -0.11 4.09
C VAL A 123 -6.86 1.41 4.03
N ALA A 124 -6.34 1.95 2.93
CA ALA A 124 -6.20 3.39 2.71
C ALA A 124 -6.76 3.79 1.35
N VAL A 125 -7.72 4.70 1.34
CA VAL A 125 -8.35 5.21 0.12
C VAL A 125 -8.37 6.73 0.15
N GLY A 126 -7.60 7.36 -0.75
CA GLY A 126 -7.50 8.81 -0.86
C GLY A 126 -6.07 9.29 -1.13
N TYR A 127 -5.95 10.56 -1.57
CA TYR A 127 -4.66 11.22 -1.72
C TYR A 127 -3.93 11.30 -0.37
N ASN A 128 -2.72 10.79 -0.29
CA ASN A 128 -1.92 10.73 0.94
C ASN A 128 -2.63 10.09 2.14
N ALA A 129 -3.63 9.23 1.96
CA ALA A 129 -4.28 8.50 3.04
C ALA A 129 -3.25 7.60 3.74
N GLY A 130 -2.99 7.84 5.03
CA GLY A 130 -1.98 7.11 5.81
C GLY A 130 -0.56 7.20 5.26
N SER A 131 -0.19 8.29 4.58
CA SER A 131 1.07 8.38 3.83
C SER A 131 2.33 8.19 4.66
N GLN A 132 2.31 8.49 5.97
CA GLN A 132 3.42 8.30 6.89
C GLN A 132 3.32 7.02 7.75
N VAL A 133 2.27 6.21 7.58
CA VAL A 133 2.17 4.92 8.30
C VAL A 133 3.37 4.06 7.90
N THR A 134 4.19 3.70 8.89
CA THR A 134 5.38 2.85 8.68
C THR A 134 5.10 1.41 9.08
N THR A 135 4.83 1.15 10.35
CA THR A 135 4.60 -0.19 10.91
C THR A 135 3.25 -0.33 11.64
N GLY A 136 2.38 0.68 11.55
CA GLY A 136 1.01 0.58 12.02
C GLY A 136 0.21 -0.44 11.21
N ILE A 137 -0.63 -1.24 11.90
CA ILE A 137 -1.44 -2.29 11.28
C ILE A 137 -2.93 -2.13 11.57
N LYS A 138 -3.78 -2.78 10.76
CA LYS A 138 -5.24 -2.85 10.97
C LYS A 138 -5.93 -1.48 11.00
N ASN A 139 -5.42 -0.52 10.25
CA ASN A 139 -6.04 0.79 10.12
C ASN A 139 -7.01 0.82 8.94
N VAL A 140 -8.16 1.48 9.12
CA VAL A 140 -9.10 1.84 8.05
C VAL A 140 -9.02 3.34 7.83
N ILE A 141 -8.52 3.76 6.68
CA ILE A 141 -8.19 5.15 6.36
C ILE A 141 -8.87 5.55 5.05
N VAL A 142 -9.93 6.34 5.11
CA VAL A 142 -10.68 6.74 3.92
C VAL A 142 -10.86 8.26 3.88
N GLY A 143 -10.21 8.90 2.93
CA GLY A 143 -10.26 10.35 2.76
C GLY A 143 -8.87 10.93 2.47
N GLY A 144 -8.81 12.02 1.72
CA GLY A 144 -7.55 12.71 1.48
C GLY A 144 -6.94 13.20 2.79
N LEU A 145 -5.64 12.96 3.02
CA LEU A 145 -4.91 13.36 4.23
C LEU A 145 -5.50 12.78 5.53
N ALA A 146 -6.30 11.71 5.48
CA ALA A 146 -6.74 11.02 6.68
C ALA A 146 -5.55 10.24 7.27
N LEU A 147 -5.35 10.33 8.60
CA LEU A 147 -4.29 9.64 9.36
C LEU A 147 -2.90 9.76 8.71
N ASP A 148 -2.63 10.88 8.04
CA ASP A 148 -1.43 11.03 7.20
C ASP A 148 -0.14 11.28 7.98
N ALA A 149 -0.20 11.70 9.25
CA ALA A 149 0.96 11.83 10.13
C ALA A 149 1.26 10.56 10.95
N ALA A 150 0.37 9.57 10.98
CA ALA A 150 0.57 8.36 11.78
C ALA A 150 1.80 7.59 11.32
N THR A 151 2.58 7.09 12.29
CA THR A 151 3.76 6.26 12.01
C THR A 151 3.53 4.82 12.46
N THR A 152 3.31 4.60 13.74
CA THR A 152 3.11 3.27 14.33
C THR A 152 1.72 3.06 14.91
N GLY A 153 0.82 4.06 14.79
CA GLY A 153 -0.57 3.97 15.24
C GLY A 153 -1.29 2.80 14.56
N GLN A 154 -2.05 2.03 15.34
CA GLN A 154 -2.72 0.82 14.85
C GLN A 154 -4.18 0.73 15.30
N GLU A 155 -4.95 -0.09 14.59
CA GLU A 155 -6.36 -0.35 14.92
C GLU A 155 -7.22 0.92 14.93
N ASN A 156 -6.86 1.92 14.10
CA ASN A 156 -7.60 3.17 13.97
C ASN A 156 -8.59 3.12 12.79
N THR A 157 -9.72 3.79 12.95
CA THR A 157 -10.69 4.06 11.88
C THR A 157 -10.75 5.56 11.65
N ALA A 158 -10.21 6.03 10.53
CA ALA A 158 -10.20 7.44 10.13
C ALA A 158 -10.94 7.58 8.79
N ILE A 159 -12.15 8.09 8.81
CA ILE A 159 -13.01 8.24 7.62
C ILE A 159 -13.42 9.70 7.46
N GLY A 160 -12.91 10.37 6.45
CA GLY A 160 -13.14 11.77 6.14
C GLY A 160 -11.84 12.51 5.81
N HIS A 161 -11.94 13.58 5.02
CA HIS A 161 -10.79 14.43 4.73
C HIS A 161 -10.17 14.95 6.04
N GLN A 162 -8.87 14.73 6.25
CA GLN A 162 -8.12 15.12 7.45
C GLN A 162 -8.65 14.52 8.78
N ALA A 163 -9.37 13.42 8.77
CA ALA A 163 -9.69 12.71 10.01
C ALA A 163 -8.40 12.15 10.63
N LEU A 164 -8.13 12.42 11.94
CA LEU A 164 -6.92 12.01 12.67
C LEU A 164 -5.59 12.46 12.02
N THR A 165 -5.58 13.56 11.28
CA THR A 165 -4.42 13.97 10.46
C THR A 165 -3.15 14.24 11.28
N SER A 166 -3.26 14.66 12.56
CA SER A 166 -2.09 15.00 13.40
C SER A 166 -1.60 13.85 14.29
N ASP A 167 -2.37 12.77 14.43
CA ASP A 167 -2.03 11.70 15.38
C ASP A 167 -0.90 10.83 14.85
N THR A 168 0.17 10.73 15.61
CA THR A 168 1.38 10.00 15.18
C THR A 168 1.44 8.55 15.69
N LYS A 169 0.98 8.28 16.91
CA LYS A 169 1.11 6.95 17.56
C LYS A 169 -0.09 6.52 18.40
N GLY A 170 -1.22 7.24 18.31
CA GLY A 170 -2.46 6.82 18.96
C GLY A 170 -3.02 5.54 18.35
N ASN A 171 -3.62 4.70 19.17
CA ASN A 171 -4.22 3.44 18.74
C ASN A 171 -5.70 3.39 19.10
N ARG A 172 -6.49 2.63 18.34
CA ARG A 172 -7.90 2.31 18.64
C ARG A 172 -8.84 3.51 18.69
N SER A 173 -8.54 4.55 17.94
CA SER A 173 -9.44 5.70 17.77
C SER A 173 -10.39 5.48 16.61
N VAL A 174 -11.62 5.98 16.73
CA VAL A 174 -12.64 6.03 15.68
C VAL A 174 -12.96 7.48 15.39
N ALA A 175 -12.62 7.95 14.20
CA ALA A 175 -12.86 9.31 13.70
C ALA A 175 -13.62 9.23 12.38
N VAL A 176 -14.91 9.61 12.38
CA VAL A 176 -15.76 9.58 11.19
C VAL A 176 -16.32 10.97 10.92
N GLY A 177 -15.89 11.59 9.85
CA GLY A 177 -16.26 12.95 9.45
C GLY A 177 -15.04 13.78 9.07
N GLN A 178 -15.26 14.82 8.26
CA GLN A 178 -14.19 15.74 7.89
C GLN A 178 -13.63 16.46 9.14
N GLY A 179 -12.29 16.50 9.29
CA GLY A 179 -11.61 17.19 10.39
C GLY A 179 -11.92 16.63 11.78
N THR A 180 -12.39 15.38 11.87
CA THR A 180 -12.67 14.72 13.14
C THR A 180 -11.37 14.36 13.85
N LEU A 181 -11.24 14.71 15.15
CA LEU A 181 -10.05 14.49 15.98
C LEU A 181 -8.77 15.06 15.32
N VAL A 182 -8.89 16.17 14.59
CA VAL A 182 -7.80 16.74 13.77
C VAL A 182 -6.57 17.14 14.57
N THR A 183 -6.73 17.55 15.84
CA THR A 183 -5.63 17.98 16.72
C THR A 183 -5.14 16.88 17.68
N GLN A 184 -5.81 15.71 17.70
CA GLN A 184 -5.33 14.60 18.51
C GLN A 184 -3.92 14.21 18.06
N ASN A 185 -2.97 14.14 19.03
CA ASN A 185 -1.61 13.71 18.72
C ASN A 185 -0.93 13.02 19.91
N PHE A 186 -0.87 11.71 19.86
CA PHE A 186 -0.12 10.90 20.80
C PHE A 186 1.27 10.61 20.23
N THR A 187 2.30 11.15 20.87
CA THR A 187 3.71 10.95 20.46
C THR A 187 4.35 9.70 21.03
N THR A 188 3.64 9.00 21.89
CA THR A 188 3.99 7.65 22.41
C THR A 188 2.87 6.68 22.03
N SER A 189 3.20 5.40 21.86
CA SER A 189 2.20 4.38 21.55
C SER A 189 1.20 4.25 22.70
N THR A 190 -0.01 4.73 22.48
CA THR A 190 -1.06 4.82 23.52
C THR A 190 -2.37 4.25 23.00
N SER A 191 -3.01 3.38 23.77
CA SER A 191 -4.38 2.93 23.50
C SER A 191 -5.35 4.01 23.95
N VAL A 192 -5.90 4.73 22.98
CA VAL A 192 -6.66 5.98 23.21
C VAL A 192 -8.15 5.72 23.40
N TYR A 193 -8.72 4.84 22.56
CA TYR A 193 -10.16 4.50 22.56
C TYR A 193 -11.11 5.69 22.35
N ASN A 194 -10.64 6.78 21.76
CA ASN A 194 -11.50 7.91 21.43
C ASN A 194 -12.45 7.55 20.28
N THR A 195 -13.72 7.90 20.43
CA THR A 195 -14.71 7.78 19.36
C THR A 195 -15.34 9.13 19.12
N ALA A 196 -15.23 9.66 17.91
CA ALA A 196 -15.83 10.91 17.47
C ALA A 196 -16.47 10.73 16.08
N VAL A 197 -17.72 11.16 15.95
CA VAL A 197 -18.48 11.07 14.70
C VAL A 197 -19.14 12.42 14.41
N GLY A 198 -18.91 12.95 13.22
CA GLY A 198 -19.48 14.22 12.76
C GLY A 198 -18.40 15.18 12.27
N TYR A 199 -18.81 16.21 11.51
CA TYR A 199 -17.93 17.26 11.04
C TYR A 199 -17.20 17.94 12.20
N SER A 200 -15.88 17.98 12.16
CA SER A 200 -15.01 18.55 13.20
C SER A 200 -15.31 18.08 14.64
N ALA A 201 -15.91 16.90 14.80
CA ALA A 201 -16.16 16.34 16.14
C ALA A 201 -14.82 16.10 16.85
N GLY A 202 -14.71 16.56 18.11
CA GLY A 202 -13.51 16.42 18.92
C GLY A 202 -12.28 17.18 18.37
N ASN A 203 -12.47 18.22 17.57
CA ASN A 203 -11.36 18.97 16.94
C ASN A 203 -10.42 19.70 17.91
N SER A 204 -10.78 19.80 19.17
CA SER A 204 -9.96 20.40 20.24
C SER A 204 -9.35 19.36 21.20
N ILE A 205 -9.59 18.08 20.97
CA ILE A 205 -8.97 17.01 21.76
C ILE A 205 -7.51 16.85 21.30
N THR A 206 -6.58 16.97 22.22
CA THR A 206 -5.14 16.87 21.92
C THR A 206 -4.54 15.55 22.40
N THR A 207 -4.77 15.18 23.66
CA THR A 207 -4.30 13.93 24.30
C THR A 207 -5.29 13.47 25.36
#